data_425e3e3b742a30788b024f4388707a3f
#
_entry.id   425e3e3b742a30788b024f4388707a3f
#
_cell.length_a   1.000
_cell.length_b   1.000
_cell.length_c   1.000
_cell.angle_alpha   90.00
_cell.angle_beta   90.00
_cell.angle_gamma   90.00
#
_symmetry.space_group_name_H-M   'P 1'
#
loop_
_entity.id
_entity.type
_entity.pdbx_description
1 polymer ?
#
loop_
_entity_poly.entity_id
_entity_poly.type
_entity_poly.pdbx_seq_one_letter_code
_entity_poly.pdbx_strand_id
1 'polypeptide(L)'
;MFRAMPRPQYEIDHQEFAHRAQVVITVGGAGAIGGCVAGGGSLLATAAGFALFSVIGLVVHYIVVHGAARLVSHAVLADRRGFSGSGYSHIEALEARGDVAGALAAWEDTIRNEPTAFAARLHAADLYVTHQVDAQRAAALFREVRLHAAAPVETQRYASQRLIDLYLGVLQAPGKAMAELSRSIEQWPSARETAGAREALRRLKAEHLKD
;
A
#
# COMPACT_ATOMS: atom_id res chain seq x y z
N MET A 1 -22.64 -25.68 -18.80
CA MET A 1 -22.32 -25.06 -17.50
C MET A 1 -20.80 -25.08 -17.33
N PHE A 2 -20.08 -24.14 -17.95
CA PHE A 2 -18.62 -24.03 -17.88
C PHE A 2 -18.26 -23.06 -16.76
N ARG A 3 -17.73 -23.60 -15.68
CA ARG A 3 -17.17 -22.87 -14.55
C ARG A 3 -15.87 -22.23 -15.04
N ALA A 4 -15.87 -20.91 -15.29
CA ALA A 4 -14.64 -20.20 -15.62
C ALA A 4 -13.68 -20.35 -14.43
N MET A 5 -12.57 -21.04 -14.67
CA MET A 5 -11.48 -21.13 -13.68
C MET A 5 -10.94 -19.73 -13.39
N PRO A 6 -10.61 -19.41 -12.14
CA PRO A 6 -9.86 -18.19 -11.83
C PRO A 6 -8.59 -18.18 -12.67
N ARG A 7 -8.26 -17.01 -13.27
CA ARG A 7 -6.98 -16.88 -13.99
C ARG A 7 -5.88 -17.25 -13.02
N PRO A 8 -5.04 -18.20 -13.39
CA PRO A 8 -4.07 -18.72 -12.45
C PRO A 8 -3.04 -17.62 -12.11
N GLN A 9 -2.68 -17.56 -10.85
CA GLN A 9 -1.73 -16.63 -10.21
C GLN A 9 -0.37 -16.57 -10.95
N TYR A 10 -0.06 -17.57 -11.81
CA TYR A 10 1.16 -17.63 -12.60
C TYR A 10 1.25 -16.53 -13.70
N GLU A 11 0.13 -15.95 -14.15
CA GLU A 11 0.16 -14.91 -15.20
C GLU A 11 0.64 -13.56 -14.65
N ILE A 12 0.39 -13.31 -13.35
CA ILE A 12 0.94 -12.16 -12.63
C ILE A 12 2.43 -12.35 -12.38
N ASP A 13 2.84 -13.57 -12.02
CA ASP A 13 4.24 -13.94 -11.81
C ASP A 13 5.08 -13.80 -13.09
N HIS A 14 4.50 -14.07 -14.28
CA HIS A 14 5.22 -13.91 -15.54
C HIS A 14 5.52 -12.46 -15.90
N GLN A 15 4.63 -11.53 -15.62
CA GLN A 15 4.88 -10.10 -15.86
C GLN A 15 5.92 -9.54 -14.87
N GLU A 16 5.83 -9.93 -13.62
CA GLU A 16 6.80 -9.55 -12.60
C GLU A 16 8.18 -10.18 -12.86
N PHE A 17 8.18 -11.45 -13.30
CA PHE A 17 9.39 -12.16 -13.72
C PHE A 17 10.01 -11.52 -14.96
N ALA A 18 9.22 -11.20 -15.98
CA ALA A 18 9.69 -10.52 -17.19
C ALA A 18 10.29 -9.15 -16.88
N HIS A 19 9.66 -8.37 -15.99
CA HIS A 19 10.19 -7.07 -15.57
C HIS A 19 11.50 -7.20 -14.79
N ARG A 20 11.60 -8.17 -13.88
CA ARG A 20 12.84 -8.47 -13.14
C ARG A 20 13.95 -8.96 -14.07
N ALA A 21 13.62 -9.81 -15.06
CA ALA A 21 14.54 -10.27 -16.07
C ALA A 21 15.06 -9.11 -16.92
N GLN A 22 14.20 -8.17 -17.31
CA GLN A 22 14.59 -6.99 -18.07
C GLN A 22 15.57 -6.09 -17.31
N VAL A 23 15.35 -5.89 -16.01
CA VAL A 23 16.26 -5.13 -15.14
C VAL A 23 17.62 -5.82 -15.04
N VAL A 24 17.65 -7.13 -14.85
CA VAL A 24 18.89 -7.92 -14.80
C VAL A 24 19.65 -7.83 -16.12
N ILE A 25 18.96 -7.96 -17.26
CA ILE A 25 19.59 -7.87 -18.59
C ILE A 25 20.15 -6.47 -18.83
N THR A 26 19.39 -5.42 -18.50
CA THR A 26 19.82 -4.04 -18.77
C THR A 26 21.00 -3.63 -17.89
N VAL A 27 20.91 -3.86 -16.58
CA VAL A 27 21.95 -3.46 -15.62
C VAL A 27 23.15 -4.40 -15.69
N GLY A 28 22.92 -5.70 -15.87
CA GLY A 28 23.96 -6.70 -16.05
C GLY A 28 24.73 -6.49 -17.34
N GLY A 29 24.05 -6.09 -18.45
CA GLY A 29 24.68 -5.77 -19.71
C GLY A 29 25.67 -4.61 -19.59
N ALA A 30 25.30 -3.55 -18.85
CA ALA A 30 26.21 -2.43 -18.57
C ALA A 30 27.44 -2.89 -17.77
N GLY A 31 27.24 -3.79 -16.81
CA GLY A 31 28.34 -4.37 -16.01
C GLY A 31 29.26 -5.27 -16.84
N ALA A 32 28.71 -6.04 -17.80
CA ALA A 32 29.50 -6.85 -18.72
C ALA A 32 30.40 -5.99 -19.63
N ILE A 33 29.89 -4.86 -20.14
CA ILE A 33 30.67 -3.91 -20.93
C ILE A 33 31.78 -3.30 -20.07
N GLY A 34 31.49 -2.87 -18.85
CA GLY A 34 32.46 -2.33 -17.91
C GLY A 34 33.53 -3.35 -17.52
N GLY A 35 33.14 -4.60 -17.27
CA GLY A 35 34.05 -5.70 -16.97
C GLY A 35 34.96 -6.06 -18.17
N CYS A 36 34.44 -6.01 -19.37
CA CYS A 36 35.21 -6.24 -20.60
C CYS A 36 36.28 -5.16 -20.80
N VAL A 37 35.93 -3.89 -20.62
CA VAL A 37 36.85 -2.77 -20.75
C VAL A 37 37.93 -2.79 -19.67
N ALA A 38 37.53 -2.98 -18.39
CA ALA A 38 38.46 -3.00 -17.26
C ALA A 38 39.36 -4.23 -17.21
N GLY A 39 38.85 -5.40 -17.66
CA GLY A 39 39.54 -6.68 -17.60
C GLY A 39 40.30 -7.08 -18.87
N GLY A 40 40.54 -6.16 -19.81
CA GLY A 40 41.26 -6.43 -21.05
C GLY A 40 40.62 -7.52 -21.93
N GLY A 41 39.27 -7.65 -21.89
CA GLY A 41 38.51 -8.58 -22.69
C GLY A 41 38.44 -10.01 -22.16
N SER A 42 38.90 -10.27 -20.92
CA SER A 42 38.81 -11.58 -20.31
C SER A 42 37.36 -11.98 -20.02
N LEU A 43 36.98 -13.20 -20.38
CA LEU A 43 35.64 -13.77 -20.14
C LEU A 43 35.26 -13.77 -18.64
N LEU A 44 36.25 -14.03 -17.78
CA LEU A 44 36.06 -14.02 -16.32
C LEU A 44 35.71 -12.63 -15.77
N ALA A 45 36.41 -11.57 -16.23
CA ALA A 45 36.15 -10.22 -15.82
C ALA A 45 34.76 -9.73 -16.31
N THR A 46 34.39 -10.09 -17.53
CA THR A 46 33.08 -9.79 -18.10
C THR A 46 31.94 -10.47 -17.31
N ALA A 47 32.11 -11.76 -17.01
CA ALA A 47 31.14 -12.53 -16.21
C ALA A 47 31.00 -11.99 -14.77
N ALA A 48 32.13 -11.66 -14.14
CA ALA A 48 32.11 -11.06 -12.80
C ALA A 48 31.43 -9.68 -12.78
N GLY A 49 31.72 -8.84 -13.78
CA GLY A 49 31.04 -7.56 -13.97
C GLY A 49 29.53 -7.72 -14.16
N PHE A 50 29.11 -8.64 -15.03
CA PHE A 50 27.68 -8.92 -15.21
C PHE A 50 27.00 -9.36 -13.92
N ALA A 51 27.59 -10.30 -13.19
CA ALA A 51 27.05 -10.81 -11.93
C ALA A 51 26.91 -9.69 -10.87
N LEU A 52 27.96 -8.90 -10.67
CA LEU A 52 27.98 -7.82 -9.69
C LEU A 52 26.91 -6.77 -9.98
N PHE A 53 26.84 -6.26 -11.21
CA PHE A 53 25.87 -5.24 -11.58
C PHE A 53 24.44 -5.78 -11.63
N SER A 54 24.23 -7.07 -11.93
CA SER A 54 22.92 -7.71 -11.84
C SER A 54 22.41 -7.75 -10.38
N VAL A 55 23.28 -8.08 -9.43
CA VAL A 55 22.94 -8.06 -8.00
C VAL A 55 22.64 -6.64 -7.54
N ILE A 56 23.46 -5.66 -7.92
CA ILE A 56 23.23 -4.25 -7.60
C ILE A 56 21.89 -3.78 -8.20
N GLY A 57 21.60 -4.12 -9.46
CA GLY A 57 20.34 -3.78 -10.11
C GLY A 57 19.11 -4.36 -9.41
N LEU A 58 19.18 -5.61 -8.96
CA LEU A 58 18.11 -6.25 -8.19
C LEU A 58 17.91 -5.60 -6.82
N VAL A 59 19.01 -5.26 -6.13
CA VAL A 59 18.95 -4.57 -4.83
C VAL A 59 18.36 -3.17 -4.98
N VAL A 60 18.82 -2.41 -5.98
CA VAL A 60 18.27 -1.06 -6.27
C VAL A 60 16.80 -1.16 -6.67
N HIS A 61 16.43 -2.12 -7.52
CA HIS A 61 15.03 -2.36 -7.88
C HIS A 61 14.17 -2.68 -6.64
N TYR A 62 14.66 -3.56 -5.77
CA TYR A 62 13.99 -3.90 -4.51
C TYR A 62 13.82 -2.67 -3.61
N ILE A 63 14.88 -1.87 -3.44
CA ILE A 63 14.85 -0.62 -2.66
C ILE A 63 13.90 0.40 -3.27
N VAL A 64 13.91 0.57 -4.61
CA VAL A 64 13.03 1.53 -5.30
C VAL A 64 11.57 1.09 -5.21
N VAL A 65 11.27 -0.17 -5.48
CA VAL A 65 9.88 -0.67 -5.45
C VAL A 65 9.32 -0.69 -4.03
N HIS A 66 10.09 -1.17 -3.05
CA HIS A 66 9.64 -1.25 -1.65
C HIS A 66 9.90 0.04 -0.87
N GLY A 67 10.93 0.79 -1.24
CA GLY A 67 11.24 2.10 -0.67
C GLY A 67 10.33 3.20 -1.21
N ALA A 68 9.94 3.16 -2.49
CA ALA A 68 8.97 4.09 -3.04
C ALA A 68 7.58 3.89 -2.41
N ALA A 69 7.17 2.65 -2.15
CA ALA A 69 5.95 2.39 -1.39
C ALA A 69 6.04 2.95 0.05
N ARG A 70 7.22 2.86 0.68
CA ARG A 70 7.47 3.48 2.00
C ARG A 70 7.61 5.00 1.91
N LEU A 71 8.28 5.53 0.87
CA LEU A 71 8.40 6.97 0.65
C LEU A 71 7.07 7.62 0.29
N VAL A 72 6.22 6.96 -0.49
CA VAL A 72 4.86 7.43 -0.76
C VAL A 72 4.02 7.34 0.50
N SER A 73 4.15 6.29 1.30
CA SER A 73 3.51 6.23 2.62
C SER A 73 4.07 7.30 3.56
N HIS A 74 5.39 7.57 3.55
CA HIS A 74 5.99 8.66 4.33
C HIS A 74 5.67 10.05 3.77
N ALA A 75 5.54 10.25 2.47
CA ALA A 75 5.12 11.53 1.87
C ALA A 75 3.63 11.80 2.12
N VAL A 76 2.78 10.78 2.01
CA VAL A 76 1.37 10.85 2.40
C VAL A 76 1.24 10.99 3.92
N LEU A 77 2.13 10.37 4.70
CA LEU A 77 2.23 10.57 6.16
C LEU A 77 2.88 11.92 6.52
N ALA A 78 3.72 12.51 5.66
CA ALA A 78 4.29 13.85 5.88
C ALA A 78 3.28 14.96 5.60
N ASP A 79 2.38 14.77 4.65
CA ASP A 79 1.20 15.64 4.48
C ASP A 79 0.25 15.49 5.69
N ARG A 80 0.28 14.34 6.38
CA ARG A 80 -0.37 14.12 7.68
C ARG A 80 0.31 14.85 8.85
N ARG A 81 1.54 15.38 8.71
CA ARG A 81 2.13 16.25 9.76
C ARG A 81 1.38 17.55 9.97
N GLY A 82 0.50 17.93 9.05
CA GLY A 82 -0.55 18.90 9.29
C GLY A 82 -1.59 18.45 10.32
N PHE A 83 -1.69 17.14 10.61
CA PHE A 83 -2.53 16.54 11.65
C PHE A 83 -1.75 16.15 12.91
N SER A 84 -0.41 16.15 12.89
CA SER A 84 0.42 15.93 14.07
C SER A 84 0.43 17.20 14.91
N GLY A 85 -0.65 17.42 15.64
CA GLY A 85 -0.63 18.35 16.76
C GLY A 85 0.45 17.87 17.74
N SER A 86 1.19 18.81 18.33
CA SER A 86 2.28 18.58 19.29
C SER A 86 1.93 17.69 20.51
N GLY A 87 0.70 17.17 20.57
CA GLY A 87 0.18 16.34 21.67
C GLY A 87 0.49 14.83 21.57
N TYR A 88 0.85 14.31 20.40
CA TYR A 88 0.96 12.84 20.19
C TYR A 88 2.40 12.31 20.10
N SER A 89 3.39 13.16 20.33
CA SER A 89 4.83 12.79 20.21
C SER A 89 5.24 11.62 21.11
N HIS A 90 4.58 11.44 22.26
CA HIS A 90 4.83 10.32 23.14
C HIS A 90 4.37 8.98 22.53
N ILE A 91 3.25 8.97 21.79
CA ILE A 91 2.73 7.78 21.11
C ILE A 91 3.61 7.45 19.90
N GLU A 92 3.99 8.45 19.10
CA GLU A 92 4.94 8.29 18.00
C GLU A 92 6.29 7.75 18.49
N ALA A 93 6.73 8.12 19.70
CA ALA A 93 7.93 7.57 20.31
C ALA A 93 7.79 6.09 20.71
N LEU A 94 6.59 5.61 21.06
CA LEU A 94 6.31 4.19 21.28
C LEU A 94 6.38 3.42 19.96
N GLU A 95 5.77 3.94 18.90
CA GLU A 95 5.84 3.37 17.54
C GLU A 95 7.29 3.27 17.06
N ALA A 96 8.07 4.34 17.22
CA ALA A 96 9.49 4.38 16.81
C ALA A 96 10.36 3.36 17.57
N ARG A 97 9.98 3.00 18.81
CA ARG A 97 10.64 1.95 19.60
C ARG A 97 10.16 0.54 19.29
N GLY A 98 9.13 0.41 18.45
CA GLY A 98 8.51 -0.87 18.11
C GLY A 98 7.54 -1.38 19.17
N ASP A 99 7.18 -0.57 20.16
CA ASP A 99 6.15 -0.90 21.15
C ASP A 99 4.76 -0.67 20.56
N VAL A 100 4.37 -1.58 19.67
CA VAL A 100 3.08 -1.53 18.96
C VAL A 100 1.91 -1.64 19.93
N ALA A 101 2.02 -2.49 20.94
CA ALA A 101 0.95 -2.70 21.92
C ALA A 101 0.72 -1.44 22.77
N GLY A 102 1.80 -0.82 23.27
CA GLY A 102 1.74 0.44 23.99
C GLY A 102 1.21 1.59 23.14
N ALA A 103 1.66 1.69 21.89
CA ALA A 103 1.17 2.70 20.96
C ALA A 103 -0.34 2.54 20.67
N LEU A 104 -0.81 1.32 20.38
CA LEU A 104 -2.24 1.05 20.18
C LEU A 104 -3.08 1.38 21.41
N ALA A 105 -2.64 1.02 22.61
CA ALA A 105 -3.34 1.35 23.84
C ALA A 105 -3.46 2.86 24.04
N ALA A 106 -2.39 3.61 23.77
CA ALA A 106 -2.38 5.07 23.88
C ALA A 106 -3.26 5.75 22.82
N TRP A 107 -3.27 5.24 21.56
CA TRP A 107 -4.18 5.73 20.53
C TRP A 107 -5.64 5.46 20.88
N GLU A 108 -5.99 4.28 21.38
CA GLU A 108 -7.35 3.93 21.78
C GLU A 108 -7.81 4.78 22.98
N ASP A 109 -6.90 5.14 23.90
CA ASP A 109 -7.20 6.05 24.98
C ASP A 109 -7.49 7.46 24.46
N THR A 110 -6.67 7.96 23.54
CA THR A 110 -6.91 9.24 22.85
C THR A 110 -8.28 9.25 22.15
N ILE A 111 -8.63 8.18 21.44
CA ILE A 111 -9.91 8.04 20.74
C ILE A 111 -11.10 8.10 21.69
N ARG A 112 -10.97 7.51 22.89
CA ARG A 112 -12.03 7.56 23.93
C ARG A 112 -12.21 8.94 24.51
N ASN A 113 -11.11 9.65 24.74
CA ASN A 113 -11.12 10.96 25.39
C ASN A 113 -11.47 12.10 24.42
N GLU A 114 -11.15 11.94 23.12
CA GLU A 114 -11.35 12.94 22.08
C GLU A 114 -12.18 12.40 20.93
N PRO A 115 -13.52 12.52 20.96
CA PRO A 115 -14.39 11.99 19.90
C PRO A 115 -14.12 12.53 18.48
N THR A 116 -13.51 13.71 18.38
CA THR A 116 -13.15 14.36 17.10
C THR A 116 -11.70 14.17 16.70
N ALA A 117 -10.93 13.35 17.43
CA ALA A 117 -9.54 13.03 17.09
C ALA A 117 -9.48 12.08 15.88
N PHE A 118 -9.78 12.60 14.68
CA PHE A 118 -9.77 11.80 13.44
C PHE A 118 -8.38 11.27 13.13
N ALA A 119 -7.34 12.06 13.38
CA ALA A 119 -5.96 11.64 13.19
C ALA A 119 -5.63 10.41 14.05
N ALA A 120 -6.00 10.40 15.32
CA ALA A 120 -5.78 9.27 16.21
C ALA A 120 -6.45 7.98 15.69
N ARG A 121 -7.71 8.09 15.19
CA ARG A 121 -8.41 6.95 14.58
C ARG A 121 -7.70 6.42 13.34
N LEU A 122 -7.22 7.30 12.48
CA LEU A 122 -6.49 6.89 11.28
C LEU A 122 -5.16 6.24 11.64
N HIS A 123 -4.39 6.80 12.57
CA HIS A 123 -3.12 6.22 13.04
C HIS A 123 -3.33 4.85 13.67
N ALA A 124 -4.28 4.72 14.60
CA ALA A 124 -4.61 3.43 15.21
C ALA A 124 -5.02 2.40 14.15
N ALA A 125 -5.91 2.78 13.21
CA ALA A 125 -6.37 1.89 12.15
C ALA A 125 -5.21 1.41 11.25
N ASP A 126 -4.33 2.33 10.83
CA ASP A 126 -3.16 1.99 10.02
C ASP A 126 -2.19 1.08 10.80
N LEU A 127 -2.02 1.30 12.10
CA LEU A 127 -1.15 0.48 12.95
C LEU A 127 -1.71 -0.94 13.12
N TYR A 128 -3.04 -1.09 13.33
CA TYR A 128 -3.72 -2.38 13.34
C TYR A 128 -3.54 -3.17 12.04
N VAL A 129 -3.61 -2.49 10.89
CA VAL A 129 -3.41 -3.12 9.57
C VAL A 129 -1.94 -3.50 9.36
N THR A 130 -1.02 -2.57 9.62
CA THR A 130 0.41 -2.74 9.34
C THR A 130 1.02 -3.89 10.12
N HIS A 131 0.61 -4.06 11.37
CA HIS A 131 1.08 -5.13 12.24
C HIS A 131 0.14 -6.33 12.30
N GLN A 132 -0.92 -6.33 11.49
CA GLN A 132 -1.90 -7.44 11.38
C GLN A 132 -2.51 -7.84 12.74
N VAL A 133 -2.70 -6.88 13.64
CA VAL A 133 -3.22 -7.12 14.99
C VAL A 133 -4.72 -7.38 14.96
N ASP A 134 -5.49 -6.47 14.35
CA ASP A 134 -6.96 -6.57 14.24
C ASP A 134 -7.49 -5.79 13.02
N ALA A 135 -7.68 -6.50 11.92
CA ALA A 135 -8.23 -5.92 10.69
C ALA A 135 -9.70 -5.48 10.82
N GLN A 136 -10.48 -6.11 11.70
CA GLN A 136 -11.87 -5.74 11.94
C GLN A 136 -11.96 -4.43 12.72
N ARG A 137 -11.11 -4.25 13.75
CA ARG A 137 -11.01 -2.99 14.50
C ARG A 137 -10.55 -1.85 13.60
N ALA A 138 -9.54 -2.09 12.74
CA ALA A 138 -9.10 -1.12 11.74
C ALA A 138 -10.25 -0.68 10.82
N ALA A 139 -11.03 -1.65 10.30
CA ALA A 139 -12.19 -1.34 9.45
C ALA A 139 -13.26 -0.53 10.21
N ALA A 140 -13.45 -0.79 11.50
CA ALA A 140 -14.37 -0.02 12.33
C ALA A 140 -13.92 1.44 12.46
N LEU A 141 -12.65 1.66 12.80
CA LEU A 141 -12.06 2.99 12.95
C LEU A 141 -12.12 3.82 11.65
N PHE A 142 -11.73 3.23 10.50
CA PHE A 142 -11.87 3.91 9.22
C PHE A 142 -13.32 4.24 8.89
N ARG A 143 -14.28 3.36 9.23
CA ARG A 143 -15.70 3.61 9.01
C ARG A 143 -16.23 4.72 9.90
N GLU A 144 -15.80 4.79 11.15
CA GLU A 144 -16.13 5.89 12.07
C GLU A 144 -15.70 7.24 11.48
N VAL A 145 -14.46 7.35 11.02
CA VAL A 145 -13.93 8.59 10.39
C VAL A 145 -14.73 8.94 9.15
N ARG A 146 -14.95 7.98 8.25
CA ARG A 146 -15.67 8.19 6.99
C ARG A 146 -17.11 8.68 7.21
N LEU A 147 -17.80 8.18 8.24
CA LEU A 147 -19.20 8.53 8.54
C LEU A 147 -19.33 9.83 9.32
N HIS A 148 -18.25 10.34 9.89
CA HIS A 148 -18.34 11.48 10.79
C HIS A 148 -18.51 12.79 10.01
N ALA A 149 -19.64 13.49 10.23
CA ALA A 149 -19.98 14.70 9.49
C ALA A 149 -18.97 15.85 9.67
N ALA A 150 -18.31 15.94 10.83
CA ALA A 150 -17.29 16.96 11.09
C ALA A 150 -15.89 16.59 10.57
N ALA A 151 -15.68 15.37 10.03
CA ALA A 151 -14.41 15.01 9.47
C ALA A 151 -14.19 15.77 8.14
N PRO A 152 -12.97 16.30 7.89
CA PRO A 152 -12.64 16.94 6.62
C PRO A 152 -12.87 15.95 5.45
N VAL A 153 -13.31 16.47 4.31
CA VAL A 153 -13.63 15.65 3.13
C VAL A 153 -12.44 14.78 2.70
N GLU A 154 -11.24 15.33 2.72
CA GLU A 154 -10.02 14.56 2.37
C GLU A 154 -9.76 13.42 3.34
N THR A 155 -10.03 13.63 4.63
CA THR A 155 -9.94 12.61 5.68
C THR A 155 -10.97 11.49 5.47
N GLN A 156 -12.20 11.85 5.10
CA GLN A 156 -13.26 10.88 4.77
C GLN A 156 -12.89 10.05 3.52
N ARG A 157 -12.38 10.72 2.48
CA ARG A 157 -11.92 10.05 1.23
C ARG A 157 -10.78 9.08 1.49
N TYR A 158 -9.79 9.52 2.28
CA TYR A 158 -8.70 8.65 2.69
C TYR A 158 -9.22 7.40 3.44
N ALA A 159 -10.09 7.59 4.43
CA ALA A 159 -10.67 6.48 5.19
C ALA A 159 -11.45 5.51 4.28
N SER A 160 -12.21 6.04 3.30
CA SER A 160 -12.92 5.25 2.29
C SER A 160 -11.96 4.40 1.45
N GLN A 161 -10.87 4.99 0.97
CA GLN A 161 -9.87 4.27 0.19
C GLN A 161 -9.24 3.15 1.02
N ARG A 162 -8.84 3.42 2.27
CA ARG A 162 -8.27 2.41 3.17
C ARG A 162 -9.25 1.27 3.48
N LEU A 163 -10.55 1.56 3.58
CA LEU A 163 -11.59 0.54 3.73
C LEU A 163 -11.66 -0.39 2.50
N ILE A 164 -11.61 0.18 1.30
CA ILE A 164 -11.62 -0.62 0.06
C ILE A 164 -10.41 -1.55 0.03
N ASP A 165 -9.21 -1.02 0.29
CA ASP A 165 -7.98 -1.80 0.30
C ASP A 165 -8.03 -2.93 1.33
N LEU A 166 -8.56 -2.65 2.54
CA LEU A 166 -8.69 -3.62 3.61
C LEU A 166 -9.71 -4.72 3.30
N TYR A 167 -10.86 -4.35 2.68
CA TYR A 167 -11.87 -5.31 2.29
C TYR A 167 -11.40 -6.21 1.13
N LEU A 168 -10.64 -5.70 0.18
CA LEU A 168 -10.09 -6.50 -0.93
C LEU A 168 -8.90 -7.34 -0.48
N GLY A 169 -8.06 -6.80 0.39
CA GLY A 169 -6.86 -7.45 0.88
C GLY A 169 -7.15 -8.42 2.03
N VAL A 170 -6.92 -7.96 3.25
CA VAL A 170 -6.90 -8.81 4.46
C VAL A 170 -8.26 -9.44 4.77
N LEU A 171 -9.36 -8.69 4.61
CA LEU A 171 -10.69 -9.16 4.99
C LEU A 171 -11.38 -10.03 3.94
N GLN A 172 -10.88 -10.09 2.72
CA GLN A 172 -11.42 -10.88 1.61
C GLN A 172 -12.95 -10.74 1.47
N ALA A 173 -13.43 -9.49 1.54
CA ALA A 173 -14.85 -9.14 1.55
C ALA A 173 -15.22 -8.25 0.33
N PRO A 174 -15.17 -8.80 -0.92
CA PRO A 174 -15.36 -8.02 -2.14
C PRO A 174 -16.72 -7.32 -2.21
N GLY A 175 -17.76 -7.91 -1.65
CA GLY A 175 -19.08 -7.27 -1.56
C GLY A 175 -19.07 -5.97 -0.75
N LYS A 176 -18.31 -5.91 0.36
CA LYS A 176 -18.14 -4.69 1.14
C LYS A 176 -17.30 -3.65 0.40
N ALA A 177 -16.26 -4.09 -0.32
CA ALA A 177 -15.45 -3.23 -1.17
C ALA A 177 -16.28 -2.60 -2.30
N MET A 178 -17.13 -3.39 -2.99
CA MET A 178 -18.03 -2.89 -4.02
C MET A 178 -19.03 -1.85 -3.48
N ALA A 179 -19.59 -2.09 -2.29
CA ALA A 179 -20.49 -1.14 -1.63
C ALA A 179 -19.77 0.17 -1.29
N GLU A 180 -18.52 0.11 -0.82
CA GLU A 180 -17.73 1.28 -0.49
C GLU A 180 -17.32 2.07 -1.74
N LEU A 181 -16.92 1.37 -2.84
CA LEU A 181 -16.66 1.99 -4.14
C LEU A 181 -17.88 2.72 -4.69
N SER A 182 -19.05 2.07 -4.65
CA SER A 182 -20.32 2.69 -5.11
C SER A 182 -20.60 3.98 -4.35
N ARG A 183 -20.48 3.93 -3.02
CA ARG A 183 -20.69 5.09 -2.15
C ARG A 183 -19.70 6.22 -2.45
N SER A 184 -18.41 5.90 -2.63
CA SER A 184 -17.38 6.90 -2.95
C SER A 184 -17.67 7.60 -4.28
N ILE A 185 -18.14 6.87 -5.29
CA ILE A 185 -18.53 7.41 -6.60
C ILE A 185 -19.73 8.34 -6.48
N GLU A 186 -20.71 8.00 -5.66
CA GLU A 186 -21.92 8.80 -5.42
C GLU A 186 -21.60 10.07 -4.62
N GLN A 187 -20.80 9.94 -3.57
CA GLN A 187 -20.48 11.03 -2.66
C GLN A 187 -19.52 12.06 -3.29
N TRP A 188 -18.58 11.62 -4.14
CA TRP A 188 -17.55 12.47 -4.76
C TRP A 188 -17.46 12.28 -6.28
N PRO A 189 -18.53 12.59 -7.06
CA PRO A 189 -18.60 12.25 -8.48
C PRO A 189 -17.57 12.95 -9.35
N SER A 190 -17.08 14.11 -8.93
CA SER A 190 -16.10 14.94 -9.65
C SER A 190 -14.65 14.69 -9.21
N ALA A 191 -14.41 13.82 -8.23
CA ALA A 191 -13.07 13.54 -7.79
C ALA A 191 -12.25 12.84 -8.89
N ARG A 192 -10.97 13.18 -9.00
CA ARG A 192 -10.06 12.61 -10.00
C ARG A 192 -10.00 11.07 -9.91
N GLU A 193 -10.09 10.54 -8.70
CA GLU A 193 -10.03 9.11 -8.40
C GLU A 193 -11.30 8.36 -8.80
N THR A 194 -12.40 9.06 -9.04
CA THR A 194 -13.71 8.44 -9.35
C THR A 194 -13.68 7.64 -10.65
N ALA A 195 -12.86 8.02 -11.63
CA ALA A 195 -12.69 7.24 -12.86
C ALA A 195 -12.10 5.86 -12.57
N GLY A 196 -11.05 5.81 -11.74
CA GLY A 196 -10.44 4.55 -11.29
C GLY A 196 -11.38 3.71 -10.44
N ALA A 197 -12.16 4.36 -9.54
CA ALA A 197 -13.15 3.67 -8.71
C ALA A 197 -14.27 3.02 -9.55
N ARG A 198 -14.75 3.69 -10.61
CA ARG A 198 -15.74 3.11 -11.55
C ARG A 198 -15.19 1.90 -12.28
N GLU A 199 -13.94 1.96 -12.72
CA GLU A 199 -13.28 0.83 -13.38
C GLU A 199 -13.09 -0.34 -12.43
N ALA A 200 -12.59 -0.09 -11.21
CA ALA A 200 -12.44 -1.11 -10.17
C ALA A 200 -13.79 -1.78 -9.83
N LEU A 201 -14.85 -0.99 -9.69
CA LEU A 201 -16.21 -1.51 -9.42
C LEU A 201 -16.72 -2.39 -10.57
N ARG A 202 -16.50 -1.99 -11.83
CA ARG A 202 -16.89 -2.81 -13.00
C ARG A 202 -16.16 -4.14 -13.01
N ARG A 203 -14.85 -4.12 -12.73
CA ARG A 203 -14.02 -5.32 -12.66
C ARG A 203 -14.49 -6.27 -11.57
N LEU A 204 -14.66 -5.77 -10.35
CA LEU A 204 -15.13 -6.59 -9.21
C LEU A 204 -16.52 -7.18 -9.48
N LYS A 205 -17.45 -6.42 -10.07
CA LYS A 205 -18.75 -6.94 -10.48
C LYS A 205 -18.63 -8.06 -11.52
N ALA A 206 -17.75 -7.90 -12.51
CA ALA A 206 -17.51 -8.92 -13.52
C ALA A 206 -16.87 -10.19 -12.95
N GLU A 207 -16.09 -10.10 -11.89
CA GLU A 207 -15.44 -11.24 -11.23
C GLU A 207 -16.36 -11.97 -10.26
N HIS A 208 -17.19 -11.24 -9.50
CA HIS A 208 -17.94 -11.81 -8.38
C HIS A 208 -19.46 -11.92 -8.59
N LEU A 209 -20.03 -11.26 -9.60
CA LEU A 209 -21.47 -11.30 -9.90
C LEU A 209 -21.75 -12.01 -11.24
N LYS A 210 -20.88 -12.92 -11.66
CA LYS A 210 -21.18 -13.85 -12.75
C LYS A 210 -22.06 -14.98 -12.21
N ASP A 211 -23.36 -14.80 -12.33
CA ASP A 211 -24.34 -15.90 -12.31
C ASP A 211 -24.48 -16.50 -13.72
#